data_37c53eef9d73d3e717290fb69e23aae5
#
_entry.id   37c53eef9d73d3e717290fb69e23aae5
#
_cell.length_a   1.000
_cell.length_b   1.000
_cell.length_c   1.000
_cell.angle_alpha   90.00
_cell.angle_beta   90.00
_cell.angle_gamma   90.00
#
_symmetry.space_group_name_H-M   'P 1'
#
loop_
_entity.id
_entity.type
_entity.pdbx_description
1 polymer ?
#
loop_
_entity_poly.entity_id
_entity_poly.type
_entity_poly.pdbx_seq_one_letter_code
_entity_poly.pdbx_strand_id
1 'polypeptide(L)'
;MALAQVAAPPRLSAGVNTADWTRLGAEVALLAGSDCWAHVDVMDGWFCPALTAGAPLVKAAASAGVPVDAHLMVEEPRRFLAEIVAAGAGVVTIHVEATRHLHRTLVELTALAGAHPGLLRGVALNPGTPVTAVEPVLDLVDLVLVLAVSPGWAGQGPAAGTAGRIAEIRDLVAATRRDVLVEVDGGVTLANASEVASWGADVVVSGSAIYDGGDAPANLVRVREALAAGCRTAPPHRSGQETT
;
A
#
# COMPACT_ATOMS: atom_id res chain seq x y z
N MET A 1 -4.85 -15.22 1.26
CA MET A 1 -5.29 -14.32 2.34
C MET A 1 -6.70 -13.86 1.97
N ALA A 2 -7.70 -14.04 2.81
CA ALA A 2 -9.02 -13.53 2.47
C ALA A 2 -9.01 -12.02 2.64
N LEU A 3 -9.57 -11.27 1.69
CA LEU A 3 -9.91 -9.84 1.79
C LEU A 3 -10.88 -9.56 2.95
N ALA A 4 -11.27 -10.61 3.68
CA ALA A 4 -12.25 -10.57 4.73
C ALA A 4 -11.84 -9.55 5.79
N GLN A 5 -12.48 -8.39 5.69
CA GLN A 5 -12.64 -7.40 6.74
C GLN A 5 -11.30 -6.80 7.23
N VAL A 6 -10.88 -5.73 6.58
CA VAL A 6 -10.10 -4.74 7.29
C VAL A 6 -11.04 -4.18 8.36
N ALA A 7 -10.99 -4.80 9.54
CA ALA A 7 -11.69 -4.27 10.70
C ALA A 7 -11.04 -2.93 11.05
N ALA A 8 -11.83 -1.90 11.33
CA ALA A 8 -11.31 -0.70 11.98
C ALA A 8 -10.47 -1.09 13.23
N PRO A 9 -9.26 -0.57 13.40
CA PRO A 9 -8.57 0.51 12.68
C PRO A 9 -7.92 0.07 11.36
N PRO A 10 -7.42 1.01 10.52
CA PRO A 10 -6.73 0.66 9.29
C PRO A 10 -5.53 -0.24 9.57
N ARG A 11 -5.24 -1.15 8.64
CA ARG A 11 -4.06 -2.00 8.71
C ARG A 11 -2.80 -1.15 8.49
N LEU A 12 -1.78 -1.42 9.25
CA LEU A 12 -0.47 -0.83 9.05
C LEU A 12 0.32 -1.68 8.05
N SER A 13 0.81 -1.05 6.98
CA SER A 13 1.82 -1.59 6.07
C SER A 13 3.15 -0.89 6.38
N ALA A 14 4.11 -1.63 6.94
CA ALA A 14 5.36 -1.08 7.46
C ALA A 14 6.40 -0.96 6.33
N GLY A 15 6.80 0.27 5.99
CA GLY A 15 7.75 0.58 4.91
C GLY A 15 9.17 0.13 5.24
N VAL A 16 9.55 -1.09 4.86
CA VAL A 16 10.84 -1.71 5.23
C VAL A 16 12.05 -1.12 4.50
N ASN A 17 11.83 -0.29 3.49
CA ASN A 17 12.91 0.42 2.80
C ASN A 17 13.66 1.40 3.71
N THR A 18 13.05 1.84 4.80
CA THR A 18 13.64 2.72 5.81
C THR A 18 14.26 1.95 6.99
N ALA A 19 14.15 0.63 7.02
CA ALA A 19 14.74 -0.22 8.05
C ALA A 19 16.27 -0.32 7.92
N ASP A 20 16.95 -0.83 8.95
CA ASP A 20 18.38 -1.17 8.88
C ASP A 20 18.57 -2.38 7.96
N TRP A 21 19.04 -2.15 6.74
CA TRP A 21 19.26 -3.20 5.74
C TRP A 21 20.35 -4.20 6.13
N THR A 22 21.26 -3.84 7.06
CA THR A 22 22.26 -4.79 7.58
C THR A 22 21.63 -5.86 8.47
N ARG A 23 20.40 -5.64 8.94
CA ARG A 23 19.63 -6.54 9.80
C ARG A 23 18.19 -6.73 9.32
N LEU A 24 17.93 -6.51 8.04
CA LEU A 24 16.60 -6.47 7.46
C LEU A 24 15.68 -7.63 7.91
N GLY A 25 16.21 -8.86 7.95
CA GLY A 25 15.43 -10.02 8.40
C GLY A 25 14.92 -9.90 9.85
N ALA A 26 15.75 -9.31 10.74
CA ALA A 26 15.33 -9.06 12.13
C ALA A 26 14.32 -7.91 12.21
N GLU A 27 14.52 -6.84 11.43
CA GLU A 27 13.60 -5.70 11.38
C GLU A 27 12.22 -6.10 10.84
N VAL A 28 12.15 -6.92 9.80
CA VAL A 28 10.87 -7.45 9.28
C VAL A 28 10.23 -8.44 10.26
N ALA A 29 11.03 -9.25 10.96
CA ALA A 29 10.51 -10.21 11.94
C ALA A 29 9.77 -9.53 13.11
N LEU A 30 10.00 -8.24 13.38
CA LEU A 30 9.22 -7.47 14.35
C LEU A 30 7.73 -7.39 14.01
N LEU A 31 7.39 -7.52 12.74
CA LEU A 31 6.01 -7.52 12.26
C LEU A 31 5.32 -8.88 12.42
N ALA A 32 6.07 -9.95 12.68
CA ALA A 32 5.53 -11.31 12.79
C ALA A 32 4.56 -11.43 13.98
N GLY A 33 3.45 -12.10 13.76
CA GLY A 33 2.40 -12.25 14.77
C GLY A 33 1.53 -11.00 14.99
N SER A 34 1.84 -9.89 14.30
CA SER A 34 0.95 -8.72 14.22
C SER A 34 0.08 -8.79 12.96
N ASP A 35 -0.94 -7.94 12.87
CA ASP A 35 -1.76 -7.79 11.65
C ASP A 35 -1.16 -6.79 10.64
N CYS A 36 0.16 -6.60 10.69
CA CYS A 36 0.87 -5.69 9.81
C CYS A 36 1.35 -6.38 8.54
N TRP A 37 1.48 -5.61 7.47
CA TRP A 37 2.19 -6.01 6.25
C TRP A 37 3.61 -5.42 6.24
N ALA A 38 4.49 -6.02 5.46
CA ALA A 38 5.78 -5.44 5.11
C ALA A 38 5.65 -4.76 3.75
N HIS A 39 5.67 -3.43 3.72
CA HIS A 39 5.62 -2.65 2.49
C HIS A 39 7.02 -2.53 1.90
N VAL A 40 7.13 -2.91 0.63
CA VAL A 40 8.39 -2.92 -0.12
C VAL A 40 8.26 -2.02 -1.34
N ASP A 41 8.90 -0.86 -1.30
CA ASP A 41 9.03 0.02 -2.46
C ASP A 41 10.11 -0.48 -3.40
N VAL A 42 9.70 -0.87 -4.60
CA VAL A 42 10.60 -1.27 -5.70
C VAL A 42 10.72 -0.10 -6.67
N MET A 43 11.92 0.47 -6.73
CA MET A 43 12.24 1.66 -7.54
C MET A 43 13.39 1.36 -8.49
N ASP A 44 13.28 1.81 -9.75
CA ASP A 44 14.23 1.48 -10.82
C ASP A 44 15.15 2.63 -11.25
N GLY A 45 15.02 3.81 -10.63
CA GLY A 45 15.76 5.02 -11.01
C GLY A 45 15.31 5.64 -12.32
N TRP A 46 14.22 5.13 -12.91
CA TRP A 46 13.64 5.60 -14.18
C TRP A 46 12.23 6.18 -13.98
N PHE A 47 11.31 5.41 -13.41
CA PHE A 47 9.99 5.91 -13.01
C PHE A 47 10.08 7.00 -11.95
N CYS A 48 11.01 6.85 -11.02
CA CYS A 48 11.34 7.84 -10.01
C CYS A 48 12.86 7.88 -9.79
N PRO A 49 13.44 8.97 -9.23
CA PRO A 49 14.90 9.16 -9.17
C PRO A 49 15.64 8.29 -8.14
N ALA A 50 14.91 7.52 -7.33
CA ALA A 50 15.50 6.60 -6.37
C ALA A 50 15.69 5.20 -6.99
N LEU A 51 16.66 4.45 -6.47
CA LEU A 51 16.95 3.06 -6.83
C LEU A 51 16.89 2.21 -5.57
N THR A 52 16.11 1.13 -5.60
CA THR A 52 16.02 0.16 -4.50
C THR A 52 16.26 -1.27 -5.02
N ALA A 53 16.20 -2.27 -4.11
CA ALA A 53 16.28 -3.66 -4.52
C ALA A 53 14.86 -4.16 -4.92
N GLY A 54 14.79 -4.95 -5.99
CA GLY A 54 13.54 -5.53 -6.48
C GLY A 54 13.18 -6.84 -5.77
N ALA A 55 12.96 -7.92 -6.55
CA ALA A 55 12.57 -9.24 -6.04
C ALA A 55 13.43 -9.80 -4.90
N PRO A 56 14.75 -9.57 -4.81
CA PRO A 56 15.54 -10.01 -3.66
C PRO A 56 15.08 -9.40 -2.33
N LEU A 57 14.65 -8.13 -2.31
CA LEU A 57 14.13 -7.48 -1.11
C LEU A 57 12.76 -8.06 -0.73
N VAL A 58 11.87 -8.24 -1.72
CA VAL A 58 10.56 -8.91 -1.53
C VAL A 58 10.76 -10.31 -0.93
N LYS A 59 11.69 -11.09 -1.48
CA LYS A 59 12.01 -12.44 -0.99
C LYS A 59 12.55 -12.42 0.44
N ALA A 60 13.43 -11.47 0.77
CA ALA A 60 13.95 -11.33 2.13
C ALA A 60 12.83 -11.02 3.13
N ALA A 61 11.93 -10.09 2.80
CA ALA A 61 10.78 -9.75 3.62
C ALA A 61 9.82 -10.95 3.77
N ALA A 62 9.46 -11.64 2.68
CA ALA A 62 8.58 -12.81 2.71
C ALA A 62 9.15 -13.96 3.54
N SER A 63 10.48 -14.13 3.56
CA SER A 63 11.17 -15.15 4.36
C SER A 63 11.00 -14.98 5.88
N ALA A 64 10.63 -13.79 6.34
CA ALA A 64 10.30 -13.53 7.74
C ALA A 64 8.87 -13.99 8.14
N GLY A 65 8.09 -14.53 7.19
CA GLY A 65 6.73 -15.02 7.44
C GLY A 65 5.68 -13.92 7.59
N VAL A 66 6.00 -12.72 7.12
CA VAL A 66 5.11 -11.54 7.12
C VAL A 66 4.51 -11.36 5.73
N PRO A 67 3.21 -11.04 5.57
CA PRO A 67 2.64 -10.72 4.27
C PRO A 67 3.36 -9.51 3.65
N VAL A 68 3.76 -9.62 2.38
CA VAL A 68 4.51 -8.58 1.68
C VAL A 68 3.60 -7.84 0.72
N ASP A 69 3.61 -6.53 0.86
CA ASP A 69 2.94 -5.55 0.01
C ASP A 69 4.01 -4.89 -0.87
N ALA A 70 4.07 -5.31 -2.13
CA ALA A 70 5.09 -4.85 -3.08
C ALA A 70 4.55 -3.72 -3.95
N HIS A 71 5.07 -2.51 -3.75
CA HIS A 71 4.73 -1.30 -4.49
C HIS A 71 5.76 -1.03 -5.58
N LEU A 72 5.34 -1.19 -6.84
CA LEU A 72 6.23 -1.10 -8.00
C LEU A 72 6.24 0.32 -8.59
N MET A 73 7.20 1.12 -8.20
CA MET A 73 7.54 2.42 -8.79
C MET A 73 8.62 2.22 -9.88
N VAL A 74 8.26 1.47 -10.91
CA VAL A 74 9.15 1.08 -12.01
C VAL A 74 8.50 1.32 -13.37
N GLU A 75 9.29 1.67 -14.37
CA GLU A 75 8.82 1.79 -15.75
C GLU A 75 8.51 0.40 -16.33
N GLU A 76 7.37 0.26 -17.02
CA GLU A 76 6.90 -1.00 -17.59
C GLU A 76 6.89 -2.18 -16.59
N PRO A 77 6.10 -2.10 -15.49
CA PRO A 77 6.07 -3.07 -14.37
C PRO A 77 5.77 -4.49 -14.83
N ARG A 78 5.14 -4.67 -15.97
CA ARG A 78 4.89 -5.97 -16.60
C ARG A 78 6.12 -6.86 -16.66
N ARG A 79 7.30 -6.27 -16.81
CA ARG A 79 8.59 -6.98 -16.92
C ARG A 79 9.00 -7.67 -15.61
N PHE A 80 8.45 -7.23 -14.47
CA PHE A 80 8.85 -7.66 -13.12
C PHE A 80 7.78 -8.48 -12.42
N LEU A 81 6.52 -8.49 -12.90
CA LEU A 81 5.39 -9.10 -12.19
C LEU A 81 5.65 -10.56 -11.78
N ALA A 82 6.09 -11.40 -12.73
CA ALA A 82 6.31 -12.82 -12.46
C ALA A 82 7.40 -13.05 -11.39
N GLU A 83 8.49 -12.27 -11.44
CA GLU A 83 9.59 -12.36 -10.51
C GLU A 83 9.18 -11.89 -9.10
N ILE A 84 8.46 -10.78 -9.00
CA ILE A 84 7.96 -10.22 -7.73
C ILE A 84 6.96 -11.19 -7.07
N VAL A 85 6.04 -11.75 -7.84
CA VAL A 85 5.08 -12.75 -7.34
C VAL A 85 5.81 -14.01 -6.87
N ALA A 86 6.76 -14.52 -7.66
CA ALA A 86 7.56 -15.70 -7.29
C ALA A 86 8.45 -15.45 -6.06
N ALA A 87 8.81 -14.20 -5.79
CA ALA A 87 9.56 -13.81 -4.59
C ALA A 87 8.70 -13.84 -3.31
N GLY A 88 7.37 -13.97 -3.42
CA GLY A 88 6.47 -14.13 -2.29
C GLY A 88 5.64 -12.88 -1.95
N ALA A 89 5.47 -11.95 -2.88
CA ALA A 89 4.55 -10.83 -2.69
C ALA A 89 3.10 -11.32 -2.47
N GLY A 90 2.44 -10.82 -1.45
CA GLY A 90 1.02 -11.04 -1.16
C GLY A 90 0.11 -9.97 -1.77
N VAL A 91 0.67 -8.78 -2.01
CA VAL A 91 0.06 -7.68 -2.76
C VAL A 91 1.07 -7.22 -3.81
N VAL A 92 0.63 -6.92 -5.03
CA VAL A 92 1.46 -6.28 -6.06
C VAL A 92 0.70 -5.09 -6.61
N THR A 93 1.25 -3.90 -6.36
CA THR A 93 0.66 -2.62 -6.76
C THR A 93 1.51 -1.97 -7.85
N ILE A 94 0.89 -1.59 -8.97
CA ILE A 94 1.54 -0.91 -10.10
C ILE A 94 0.92 0.46 -10.34
N HIS A 95 1.71 1.42 -10.79
CA HIS A 95 1.22 2.76 -11.11
C HIS A 95 0.48 2.84 -12.44
N VAL A 96 -0.59 3.63 -12.49
CA VAL A 96 -1.30 3.94 -13.75
C VAL A 96 -0.38 4.63 -14.74
N GLU A 97 0.59 5.40 -14.25
CA GLU A 97 1.54 6.19 -15.03
C GLU A 97 2.71 5.34 -15.57
N ALA A 98 2.92 4.15 -15.01
CA ALA A 98 4.10 3.33 -15.27
C ALA A 98 4.06 2.55 -16.59
N THR A 99 2.94 2.54 -17.29
CA THR A 99 2.78 1.80 -18.55
C THR A 99 1.73 2.40 -19.45
N ARG A 100 1.93 2.26 -20.77
CA ARG A 100 0.93 2.65 -21.78
C ARG A 100 -0.22 1.65 -21.87
N HIS A 101 -0.07 0.46 -21.32
CA HIS A 101 -1.00 -0.65 -21.47
C HIS A 101 -1.48 -1.19 -20.11
N LEU A 102 -1.94 -0.29 -19.23
CA LEU A 102 -2.36 -0.59 -17.86
C LEU A 102 -3.31 -1.80 -17.79
N HIS A 103 -4.42 -1.75 -18.56
CA HIS A 103 -5.39 -2.84 -18.58
C HIS A 103 -4.72 -4.19 -18.91
N ARG A 104 -3.86 -4.25 -19.93
CA ARG A 104 -3.17 -5.49 -20.31
C ARG A 104 -2.25 -5.99 -19.20
N THR A 105 -1.54 -5.08 -18.53
CA THR A 105 -0.64 -5.42 -17.41
C THR A 105 -1.44 -5.99 -16.23
N LEU A 106 -2.60 -5.41 -15.90
CA LEU A 106 -3.48 -5.92 -14.85
C LEU A 106 -4.13 -7.27 -15.21
N VAL A 107 -4.46 -7.50 -16.48
CA VAL A 107 -4.91 -8.84 -16.94
C VAL A 107 -3.82 -9.89 -16.72
N GLU A 108 -2.55 -9.58 -16.98
CA GLU A 108 -1.43 -10.49 -16.73
C GLU A 108 -1.23 -10.72 -15.21
N LEU A 109 -1.34 -9.68 -14.40
CA LEU A 109 -1.31 -9.80 -12.94
C LEU A 109 -2.49 -10.66 -12.43
N THR A 110 -3.67 -10.54 -13.05
CA THR A 110 -4.83 -11.39 -12.75
C THR A 110 -4.55 -12.86 -13.07
N ALA A 111 -3.87 -13.15 -14.17
CA ALA A 111 -3.48 -14.52 -14.50
C ALA A 111 -2.48 -15.10 -13.47
N LEU A 112 -1.53 -14.29 -13.01
CA LEU A 112 -0.61 -14.67 -11.93
C LEU A 112 -1.36 -14.91 -10.61
N ALA A 113 -2.33 -14.06 -10.25
CA ALA A 113 -3.15 -14.24 -9.06
C ALA A 113 -3.97 -15.54 -9.10
N GLY A 114 -4.43 -15.96 -10.28
CA GLY A 114 -5.08 -17.25 -10.44
C GLY A 114 -4.19 -18.46 -10.12
N ALA A 115 -2.87 -18.33 -10.32
CA ALA A 115 -1.88 -19.35 -9.98
C ALA A 115 -1.33 -19.22 -8.54
N HIS A 116 -1.54 -18.07 -7.89
CA HIS A 116 -1.06 -17.76 -6.54
C HIS A 116 -2.23 -17.33 -5.65
N PRO A 117 -2.98 -18.28 -5.06
CA PRO A 117 -4.16 -17.99 -4.24
C PRO A 117 -3.84 -17.01 -3.11
N GLY A 118 -4.62 -15.94 -3.01
CA GLY A 118 -4.46 -14.89 -1.99
C GLY A 118 -3.57 -13.72 -2.41
N LEU A 119 -3.01 -13.72 -3.62
CA LEU A 119 -2.35 -12.55 -4.20
C LEU A 119 -3.39 -11.46 -4.49
N LEU A 120 -3.19 -10.26 -3.95
CA LEU A 120 -3.98 -9.07 -4.22
C LEU A 120 -3.33 -8.24 -5.33
N ARG A 121 -4.16 -7.70 -6.20
CA ARG A 121 -3.76 -6.85 -7.33
C ARG A 121 -4.05 -5.40 -7.00
N GLY A 122 -3.02 -4.58 -7.01
CA GLY A 122 -3.12 -3.16 -6.69
C GLY A 122 -2.87 -2.26 -7.90
N VAL A 123 -3.49 -1.09 -7.89
CA VAL A 123 -3.19 0.03 -8.78
C VAL A 123 -2.91 1.28 -7.97
N ALA A 124 -1.86 2.03 -8.32
CA ALA A 124 -1.45 3.25 -7.63
C ALA A 124 -1.60 4.49 -8.49
N LEU A 125 -1.78 5.64 -7.83
CA LEU A 125 -1.87 6.98 -8.41
C LEU A 125 -0.87 7.92 -7.77
N ASN A 126 -0.07 8.62 -8.58
CA ASN A 126 0.73 9.76 -8.13
C ASN A 126 -0.15 10.95 -7.69
N PRO A 127 0.37 11.91 -6.88
CA PRO A 127 -0.40 13.05 -6.39
C PRO A 127 -1.04 13.91 -7.48
N GLY A 128 -0.39 14.02 -8.65
CA GLY A 128 -0.88 14.82 -9.78
C GLY A 128 -1.85 14.10 -10.73
N THR A 129 -2.08 12.79 -10.55
CA THR A 129 -2.93 12.00 -11.45
C THR A 129 -4.39 12.05 -10.98
N PRO A 130 -5.35 12.35 -11.86
CA PRO A 130 -6.77 12.33 -11.52
C PRO A 130 -7.22 10.95 -11.01
N VAL A 131 -8.05 10.91 -9.97
CA VAL A 131 -8.56 9.66 -9.41
C VAL A 131 -9.38 8.84 -10.42
N THR A 132 -10.01 9.49 -11.39
CA THR A 132 -10.75 8.82 -12.46
C THR A 132 -9.88 7.94 -13.36
N ALA A 133 -8.54 8.07 -13.29
CA ALA A 133 -7.63 7.21 -14.06
C ALA A 133 -7.70 5.73 -13.67
N VAL A 134 -8.19 5.39 -12.48
CA VAL A 134 -8.37 4.00 -12.05
C VAL A 134 -9.74 3.43 -12.42
N GLU A 135 -10.73 4.29 -12.71
CA GLU A 135 -12.11 3.86 -12.99
C GLU A 135 -12.21 2.76 -14.04
N PRO A 136 -11.49 2.83 -15.20
CA PRO A 136 -11.57 1.80 -16.24
C PRO A 136 -11.01 0.44 -15.86
N VAL A 137 -10.34 0.31 -14.71
CA VAL A 137 -9.63 -0.92 -14.28
C VAL A 137 -10.03 -1.38 -12.87
N LEU A 138 -11.02 -0.74 -12.25
CA LEU A 138 -11.49 -1.12 -10.90
C LEU A 138 -12.01 -2.55 -10.82
N ASP A 139 -12.48 -3.12 -11.91
CA ASP A 139 -12.92 -4.52 -12.01
C ASP A 139 -11.76 -5.54 -12.01
N LEU A 140 -10.54 -5.09 -12.25
CA LEU A 140 -9.33 -5.92 -12.30
C LEU A 140 -8.48 -5.88 -11.03
N VAL A 141 -8.81 -5.01 -10.06
CA VAL A 141 -7.98 -4.78 -8.88
C VAL A 141 -8.70 -5.08 -7.58
N ASP A 142 -7.92 -5.33 -6.54
CA ASP A 142 -8.36 -5.62 -5.18
C ASP A 142 -7.92 -4.51 -4.21
N LEU A 143 -7.08 -3.57 -4.71
CA LEU A 143 -6.54 -2.47 -3.92
C LEU A 143 -6.24 -1.25 -4.82
N VAL A 144 -6.56 -0.05 -4.33
CA VAL A 144 -6.14 1.23 -4.91
C VAL A 144 -5.25 1.96 -3.92
N LEU A 145 -4.02 2.25 -4.31
CA LEU A 145 -3.05 3.01 -3.52
C LEU A 145 -3.05 4.48 -3.95
N VAL A 146 -3.35 5.37 -3.01
CA VAL A 146 -3.21 6.82 -3.17
C VAL A 146 -1.83 7.23 -2.66
N LEU A 147 -0.90 7.48 -3.58
CA LEU A 147 0.41 8.00 -3.19
C LEU A 147 0.26 9.46 -2.77
N ALA A 148 0.66 9.77 -1.55
CA ALA A 148 0.50 11.08 -0.93
C ALA A 148 1.72 11.99 -1.10
N VAL A 149 2.81 11.50 -1.70
CA VAL A 149 4.06 12.23 -1.92
C VAL A 149 4.54 12.02 -3.35
N SER A 150 5.45 12.84 -3.84
CA SER A 150 6.14 12.55 -5.10
C SER A 150 7.06 11.35 -4.92
N PRO A 151 6.99 10.30 -5.77
CA PRO A 151 7.77 9.09 -5.61
C PRO A 151 9.28 9.36 -5.71
N GLY A 152 10.08 8.68 -4.88
CA GLY A 152 11.54 8.74 -4.92
C GLY A 152 12.21 9.87 -4.14
N TRP A 153 11.46 10.74 -3.43
CA TRP A 153 12.00 11.75 -2.52
C TRP A 153 11.54 11.48 -1.09
N ALA A 154 12.50 11.35 -0.18
CA ALA A 154 12.23 11.18 1.25
C ALA A 154 11.87 12.49 1.95
N GLY A 155 11.27 12.42 3.15
CA GLY A 155 11.06 13.55 4.04
C GLY A 155 9.93 14.50 3.65
N GLN A 156 9.09 14.15 2.70
CA GLN A 156 7.91 14.92 2.33
C GLN A 156 6.75 14.62 3.31
N GLY A 157 5.96 15.66 3.62
CA GLY A 157 4.63 15.46 4.21
C GLY A 157 3.59 15.09 3.13
N PRO A 158 2.41 14.56 3.53
CA PRO A 158 1.35 14.26 2.58
C PRO A 158 0.94 15.49 1.77
N ALA A 159 0.76 15.32 0.46
CA ALA A 159 0.31 16.38 -0.43
C ALA A 159 -1.07 16.92 -0.01
N ALA A 160 -1.27 18.23 -0.18
CA ALA A 160 -2.57 18.84 0.06
C ALA A 160 -3.65 18.17 -0.82
N GLY A 161 -4.82 17.89 -0.22
CA GLY A 161 -5.93 17.24 -0.93
C GLY A 161 -5.90 15.70 -0.91
N THR A 162 -4.88 15.04 -0.33
CA THR A 162 -4.84 13.56 -0.24
C THR A 162 -6.10 12.98 0.40
N ALA A 163 -6.60 13.57 1.49
CA ALA A 163 -7.84 13.14 2.13
C ALA A 163 -9.05 13.18 1.17
N GLY A 164 -9.17 14.25 0.36
CA GLY A 164 -10.21 14.37 -0.65
C GLY A 164 -10.09 13.29 -1.73
N ARG A 165 -8.88 12.98 -2.18
CA ARG A 165 -8.61 11.91 -3.17
C ARG A 165 -9.00 10.52 -2.63
N ILE A 166 -8.73 10.25 -1.34
CA ILE A 166 -9.17 9.01 -0.69
C ILE A 166 -10.70 8.94 -0.69
N ALA A 167 -11.39 10.03 -0.35
CA ALA A 167 -12.86 10.07 -0.38
C ALA A 167 -13.42 9.83 -1.80
N GLU A 168 -12.85 10.47 -2.83
CA GLU A 168 -13.24 10.25 -4.23
C GLU A 168 -13.03 8.79 -4.68
N ILE A 169 -11.90 8.15 -4.30
CA ILE A 169 -11.66 6.72 -4.59
C ILE A 169 -12.69 5.86 -3.87
N ARG A 170 -13.05 6.18 -2.62
CA ARG A 170 -14.09 5.47 -1.88
C ARG A 170 -15.44 5.52 -2.61
N ASP A 171 -15.81 6.68 -3.12
CA ASP A 171 -17.06 6.85 -3.89
C ASP A 171 -17.02 6.02 -5.18
N LEU A 172 -15.91 6.02 -5.91
CA LEU A 172 -15.72 5.19 -7.10
C LEU A 172 -15.84 3.70 -6.77
N VAL A 173 -15.17 3.24 -5.73
CA VAL A 173 -15.20 1.84 -5.27
C VAL A 173 -16.63 1.45 -4.87
N ALA A 174 -17.33 2.27 -4.10
CA ALA A 174 -18.70 2.01 -3.67
C ALA A 174 -19.68 1.84 -4.86
N ALA A 175 -19.45 2.57 -5.95
CA ALA A 175 -20.26 2.44 -7.18
C ALA A 175 -20.07 1.08 -7.87
N THR A 176 -18.95 0.39 -7.69
CA THR A 176 -18.67 -0.92 -8.31
C THR A 176 -19.34 -2.09 -7.59
N ARG A 177 -19.77 -1.93 -6.35
CA ARG A 177 -20.25 -2.99 -5.45
C ARG A 177 -19.21 -4.11 -5.21
N ARG A 178 -17.93 -3.79 -5.34
CA ARG A 178 -16.80 -4.70 -5.08
C ARG A 178 -16.08 -4.28 -3.80
N ASP A 179 -15.51 -5.26 -3.12
CA ASP A 179 -14.62 -5.04 -1.99
C ASP A 179 -13.21 -4.72 -2.52
N VAL A 180 -12.91 -3.43 -2.69
CA VAL A 180 -11.60 -2.92 -3.09
C VAL A 180 -11.04 -2.12 -1.94
N LEU A 181 -9.84 -2.48 -1.48
CA LEU A 181 -9.14 -1.77 -0.41
C LEU A 181 -8.62 -0.42 -0.91
N VAL A 182 -8.62 0.56 -0.04
CA VAL A 182 -7.96 1.85 -0.29
C VAL A 182 -6.76 1.98 0.62
N GLU A 183 -5.61 2.18 0.03
CA GLU A 183 -4.33 2.36 0.70
C GLU A 183 -3.82 3.78 0.53
N VAL A 184 -3.16 4.31 1.55
CA VAL A 184 -2.44 5.57 1.48
C VAL A 184 -0.97 5.36 1.84
N ASP A 185 -0.09 5.90 1.00
CA ASP A 185 1.35 5.83 1.19
C ASP A 185 1.99 7.21 1.03
N GLY A 186 2.95 7.50 1.89
CA GLY A 186 3.77 8.70 1.81
C GLY A 186 3.54 9.72 2.92
N GLY A 187 4.62 10.10 3.58
CA GLY A 187 4.66 11.17 4.57
C GLY A 187 3.97 10.88 5.90
N VAL A 188 3.65 9.63 6.19
CA VAL A 188 3.00 9.23 7.45
C VAL A 188 4.04 9.15 8.58
N THR A 189 3.84 9.97 9.60
CA THR A 189 4.68 10.09 10.79
C THR A 189 3.85 9.80 12.03
N LEU A 190 4.49 9.61 13.19
CA LEU A 190 3.77 9.46 14.45
C LEU A 190 2.88 10.69 14.77
N ALA A 191 3.32 11.88 14.34
CA ALA A 191 2.60 13.13 14.63
C ALA A 191 1.29 13.26 13.82
N ASN A 192 1.21 12.68 12.61
CA ASN A 192 0.04 12.79 11.74
C ASN A 192 -0.73 11.47 11.53
N ALA A 193 -0.24 10.34 12.06
CA ALA A 193 -0.84 9.01 11.83
C ALA A 193 -2.34 8.96 12.23
N SER A 194 -2.72 9.61 13.33
CA SER A 194 -4.13 9.68 13.75
C SER A 194 -5.00 10.46 12.76
N GLU A 195 -4.49 11.56 12.21
CA GLU A 195 -5.16 12.35 11.18
C GLU A 195 -5.31 11.53 9.90
N VAL A 196 -4.21 10.92 9.41
CA VAL A 196 -4.21 10.08 8.20
C VAL A 196 -5.22 8.92 8.32
N ALA A 197 -5.28 8.26 9.47
CA ALA A 197 -6.27 7.21 9.71
C ALA A 197 -7.72 7.71 9.61
N SER A 198 -7.98 8.98 9.94
CA SER A 198 -9.32 9.57 9.83
C SER A 198 -9.76 9.84 8.38
N TRP A 199 -8.84 9.79 7.40
CA TRP A 199 -9.17 9.98 5.98
C TRP A 199 -9.94 8.81 5.35
N GLY A 200 -9.99 7.66 6.04
CA GLY A 200 -10.81 6.53 5.62
C GLY A 200 -10.09 5.52 4.73
N ALA A 201 -8.76 5.50 4.70
CA ALA A 201 -8.01 4.40 4.08
C ALA A 201 -8.13 3.10 4.89
N ASP A 202 -8.14 1.94 4.22
CA ASP A 202 -8.13 0.61 4.85
C ASP A 202 -6.73 0.19 5.25
N VAL A 203 -5.73 0.69 4.53
CA VAL A 203 -4.31 0.40 4.74
C VAL A 203 -3.54 1.71 4.77
N VAL A 204 -2.66 1.85 5.75
CA VAL A 204 -1.79 3.02 5.89
C VAL A 204 -0.34 2.56 5.89
N VAL A 205 0.44 3.10 4.95
CA VAL A 205 1.89 2.84 4.89
C VAL A 205 2.63 3.81 5.80
N SER A 206 3.54 3.30 6.61
CA SER A 206 4.45 4.11 7.42
C SER A 206 5.79 3.40 7.57
N GLY A 207 6.87 4.06 7.18
CA GLY A 207 8.23 3.51 7.28
C GLY A 207 9.05 4.21 8.36
N SER A 208 9.46 5.44 8.12
CA SER A 208 10.35 6.20 9.00
C SER A 208 9.82 6.34 10.43
N ALA A 209 8.50 6.48 10.61
CA ALA A 209 7.91 6.53 11.95
C ALA A 209 8.16 5.26 12.78
N ILE A 210 8.44 4.13 12.13
CA ILE A 210 8.73 2.85 12.77
C ILE A 210 10.25 2.68 12.96
N TYR A 211 11.01 2.85 11.87
CA TYR A 211 12.40 2.43 11.80
C TYR A 211 13.42 3.54 12.10
N ASP A 212 13.05 4.82 11.93
CA ASP A 212 13.93 5.93 12.28
C ASP A 212 13.89 6.18 13.79
N GLY A 213 15.06 6.29 14.42
CA GLY A 213 15.16 6.71 15.83
C GLY A 213 15.23 5.60 16.87
N GLY A 214 15.58 4.37 16.52
CA GLY A 214 16.25 3.42 17.39
C GLY A 214 15.39 2.35 18.07
N ASP A 215 14.14 2.59 18.48
CA ASP A 215 13.28 1.57 19.10
C ASP A 215 12.10 1.19 18.22
N ALA A 216 12.38 0.43 17.17
CA ALA A 216 11.38 0.01 16.20
C ALA A 216 10.19 -0.76 16.83
N PRO A 217 10.38 -1.68 17.81
CA PRO A 217 9.27 -2.32 18.51
C PRO A 217 8.34 -1.32 19.23
N ALA A 218 8.88 -0.36 19.96
CA ALA A 218 8.08 0.65 20.65
C ALA A 218 7.39 1.60 19.65
N ASN A 219 8.09 1.99 18.59
CA ASN A 219 7.54 2.83 17.55
C ASN A 219 6.39 2.15 16.80
N LEU A 220 6.50 0.85 16.50
CA LEU A 220 5.44 0.05 15.88
C LEU A 220 4.16 0.09 16.73
N VAL A 221 4.28 -0.07 18.04
CA VAL A 221 3.14 0.02 18.96
C VAL A 221 2.51 1.42 18.92
N ARG A 222 3.33 2.48 19.01
CA ARG A 222 2.85 3.88 18.99
C ARG A 222 2.12 4.22 17.69
N VAL A 223 2.65 3.81 16.55
CA VAL A 223 2.01 4.06 15.23
C VAL A 223 0.65 3.35 15.17
N ARG A 224 0.57 2.09 15.58
CA ARG A 224 -0.70 1.34 15.62
C ARG A 224 -1.73 1.98 16.56
N GLU A 225 -1.32 2.44 17.73
CA GLU A 225 -2.19 3.16 18.66
C GLU A 225 -2.70 4.48 18.08
N ALA A 226 -1.83 5.23 17.39
CA ALA A 226 -2.20 6.47 16.71
C ALA A 226 -3.20 6.23 15.58
N LEU A 227 -3.02 5.19 14.75
CA LEU A 227 -3.97 4.80 13.72
C LEU A 227 -5.32 4.41 14.33
N ALA A 228 -5.31 3.62 15.41
CA ALA A 228 -6.52 3.23 16.13
C ALA A 228 -7.27 4.42 16.74
N ALA A 229 -6.55 5.44 17.21
CA ALA A 229 -7.14 6.67 17.72
C ALA A 229 -7.87 7.47 16.62
N GLY A 230 -7.25 7.60 15.44
CA GLY A 230 -7.81 8.33 14.30
C GLY A 230 -9.07 7.68 13.73
N CYS A 231 -9.12 6.36 13.67
CA CYS A 231 -10.28 5.63 13.18
C CYS A 231 -11.56 5.91 14.02
N ARG A 232 -11.42 6.10 15.32
CA ARG A 232 -12.56 6.44 16.21
C ARG A 232 -13.17 7.82 15.94
N THR A 233 -12.45 8.70 15.27
CA THR A 233 -12.91 10.06 14.91
C THR A 233 -13.40 10.15 13.48
N ALA A 234 -13.19 9.11 12.65
CA ALA A 234 -13.67 9.09 11.27
C ALA A 234 -15.20 9.08 11.22
N PRO A 235 -15.83 9.83 10.31
CA PRO A 235 -17.27 9.73 10.11
C PRO A 235 -17.64 8.30 9.69
N PRO A 236 -18.79 7.75 10.15
CA PRO A 236 -19.19 6.41 9.79
C PRO A 236 -19.32 6.29 8.26
N HIS A 237 -18.67 5.28 7.69
CA HIS A 237 -18.88 4.94 6.28
C HIS A 237 -20.36 4.70 6.06
N ARG A 238 -20.95 5.38 5.08
CA ARG A 238 -22.32 5.10 4.64
C ARG A 238 -22.30 3.72 3.94
N SER A 239 -22.41 2.66 4.73
CA SER A 239 -22.87 1.37 4.23
C SER A 239 -24.23 1.60 3.56
N GLY A 240 -24.35 1.19 2.30
CA GLY A 240 -25.53 1.50 1.47
C GLY A 240 -26.83 1.33 2.22
N GLN A 241 -27.67 2.35 2.16
CA GLN A 241 -29.05 2.27 2.64
C GLN A 241 -29.72 1.12 1.91
N GLU A 242 -30.17 0.15 2.67
CA GLU A 242 -31.21 -0.80 2.25
C GLU A 242 -32.37 0.02 1.71
N THR A 243 -32.54 0.03 0.40
CA THR A 243 -33.79 0.47 -0.22
C THR A 243 -34.76 -0.70 -0.14
N THR A 244 -35.71 -0.58 0.77
CA THR A 244 -37.00 -1.32 0.78
C THR A 244 -37.69 -1.26 -0.56
#